data_d57d316335b07fd7bdc44cbc17ffea35
#
_entry.id   d57d316335b07fd7bdc44cbc17ffea35
#
_cell.length_a   1.000
_cell.length_b   1.000
_cell.length_c   1.000
_cell.angle_alpha   90.00
_cell.angle_beta   90.00
_cell.angle_gamma   90.00
#
_symmetry.space_group_name_H-M   'P 1'
#
loop_
_entity.id
_entity.type
_entity.pdbx_description
1 polymer ?
#
loop_
_entity_poly.entity_id
_entity_poly.type
_entity_poly.pdbx_seq_one_letter_code
_entity_poly.pdbx_strand_id
1 'polypeptide(L)'
;MKRIYRDEKIYIRNMEKEPLVLHSDNGSPMKGTTMLETLYALGITPSKSRPRVSNDNPYAESLFKTLKYVPNFQPQGFATLTEARLWVKRFVEWYNNEHRHSGINYVTPSQRHMGLDQEVLRKRKEVYEKAKERHPERWAKGTRAWSFSEEEWLNPRQEAETKKRRKSLEIKRKENRVG
;
A
#
# COMPACT_ATOMS: atom_id res chain seq x y z
N MET A 1 -28.92 -5.90 -1.59
CA MET A 1 -27.44 -5.79 -1.48
C MET A 1 -26.66 -6.21 -2.75
N LYS A 2 -27.33 -6.46 -3.88
CA LYS A 2 -26.71 -6.95 -5.14
C LYS A 2 -26.29 -5.85 -6.15
N ARG A 3 -26.40 -4.56 -5.85
CA ARG A 3 -26.22 -3.49 -6.84
C ARG A 3 -24.96 -2.61 -6.69
N ILE A 4 -24.14 -2.80 -5.66
CA ILE A 4 -22.98 -1.92 -5.40
C ILE A 4 -21.77 -2.31 -6.24
N TYR A 5 -21.70 -3.55 -6.75
CA TYR A 5 -20.52 -4.07 -7.46
C TYR A 5 -20.64 -4.11 -8.98
N ARG A 6 -21.71 -3.57 -9.58
CA ARG A 6 -21.94 -3.73 -11.03
C ARG A 6 -21.33 -2.64 -11.92
N ASP A 7 -21.03 -1.47 -11.39
CA ASP A 7 -20.62 -0.32 -12.21
C ASP A 7 -19.18 0.20 -11.93
N GLU A 8 -18.48 -0.36 -10.97
CA GLU A 8 -17.06 -0.03 -10.76
C GLU A 8 -16.22 -1.18 -11.30
N LYS A 9 -15.58 -0.96 -12.45
CA LYS A 9 -14.52 -1.83 -12.95
C LYS A 9 -13.37 -1.80 -11.94
N ILE A 10 -13.35 -2.76 -11.03
CA ILE A 10 -12.15 -3.09 -10.29
C ILE A 10 -11.18 -3.61 -11.34
N TYR A 11 -10.17 -2.83 -11.68
CA TYR A 11 -9.11 -3.26 -12.58
C TYR A 11 -8.26 -4.30 -11.86
N ILE A 12 -8.67 -5.56 -12.00
CA ILE A 12 -7.89 -6.70 -11.52
C ILE A 12 -6.86 -6.99 -12.60
N ARG A 13 -5.62 -6.60 -12.32
CA ARG A 13 -4.49 -6.92 -13.19
C ARG A 13 -4.21 -8.42 -13.08
N ASN A 14 -4.35 -9.16 -14.20
CA ASN A 14 -4.04 -10.59 -14.34
C ASN A 14 -4.82 -11.56 -13.43
N MET A 15 -6.11 -11.71 -13.68
CA MET A 15 -6.91 -12.79 -13.09
C MET A 15 -6.53 -14.21 -13.54
N GLU A 16 -5.55 -14.35 -14.44
CA GLU A 16 -5.25 -15.67 -15.02
C GLU A 16 -4.27 -16.53 -14.22
N LYS A 17 -3.62 -16.01 -13.17
CA LYS A 17 -2.54 -16.78 -12.50
C LYS A 17 -2.63 -16.95 -10.99
N GLU A 18 -3.24 -16.03 -10.25
CA GLU A 18 -3.36 -16.20 -8.78
C GLU A 18 -4.71 -15.69 -8.26
N PRO A 19 -5.38 -16.44 -7.35
CA PRO A 19 -6.64 -15.99 -6.77
C PRO A 19 -6.43 -14.71 -5.94
N LEU A 20 -7.38 -13.77 -6.06
CA LEU A 20 -7.37 -12.57 -5.24
C LEU A 20 -7.51 -12.96 -3.76
N VAL A 21 -6.69 -12.38 -2.90
CA VAL A 21 -6.71 -12.60 -1.46
C VAL A 21 -7.24 -11.37 -0.74
N LEU A 22 -8.31 -11.52 0.05
CA LEU A 22 -8.77 -10.49 0.97
C LEU A 22 -8.18 -10.72 2.36
N HIS A 23 -7.19 -9.93 2.74
CA HIS A 23 -6.65 -9.94 4.09
C HIS A 23 -7.43 -9.00 5.01
N SER A 24 -7.78 -9.48 6.20
CA SER A 24 -8.54 -8.71 7.19
C SER A 24 -8.09 -8.99 8.61
N ASP A 25 -8.53 -8.15 9.54
CA ASP A 25 -8.46 -8.45 10.96
C ASP A 25 -9.37 -9.62 11.39
N ASN A 26 -9.41 -9.91 12.68
CA ASN A 26 -10.24 -10.97 13.26
C ASN A 26 -11.62 -10.48 13.71
N GLY A 27 -12.10 -9.34 13.20
CA GLY A 27 -13.42 -8.80 13.52
C GLY A 27 -14.56 -9.75 13.17
N SER A 28 -15.65 -9.74 13.96
CA SER A 28 -16.78 -10.62 13.74
C SER A 28 -17.44 -10.49 12.36
N PRO A 29 -17.55 -9.30 11.75
CA PRO A 29 -18.09 -9.17 10.40
C PRO A 29 -17.30 -9.95 9.35
N MET A 30 -15.97 -10.02 9.50
CA MET A 30 -15.08 -10.72 8.57
C MET A 30 -15.06 -12.24 8.76
N LYS A 31 -15.67 -12.74 9.86
CA LYS A 31 -15.82 -14.17 10.17
C LYS A 31 -17.23 -14.68 9.88
N GLY A 32 -18.15 -13.79 9.60
CA GLY A 32 -19.55 -14.14 9.36
C GLY A 32 -19.72 -15.02 8.12
N THR A 33 -20.61 -16.02 8.20
CA THR A 33 -20.89 -16.97 7.12
C THR A 33 -21.24 -16.27 5.81
N THR A 34 -22.09 -15.25 5.85
CA THR A 34 -22.48 -14.47 4.67
C THR A 34 -21.28 -13.81 3.98
N MET A 35 -20.32 -13.29 4.74
CA MET A 35 -19.10 -12.72 4.17
C MET A 35 -18.27 -13.80 3.48
N LEU A 36 -18.06 -14.93 4.16
CA LEU A 36 -17.26 -16.03 3.61
C LEU A 36 -17.90 -16.61 2.35
N GLU A 37 -19.20 -16.85 2.36
CA GLU A 37 -19.94 -17.30 1.18
C GLU A 37 -19.84 -16.33 0.01
N THR A 38 -19.90 -15.03 0.29
CA THR A 38 -19.73 -13.99 -0.74
C THR A 38 -18.32 -14.02 -1.33
N LEU A 39 -17.29 -14.15 -0.51
CA LEU A 39 -15.90 -14.23 -0.97
C LEU A 39 -15.68 -15.47 -1.84
N TYR A 40 -16.16 -16.64 -1.39
CA TYR A 40 -16.05 -17.88 -2.16
C TYR A 40 -16.81 -17.80 -3.50
N ALA A 41 -17.99 -17.22 -3.51
CA ALA A 41 -18.76 -17.02 -4.74
C ALA A 41 -18.07 -16.07 -5.74
N LEU A 42 -17.19 -15.19 -5.25
CA LEU A 42 -16.37 -14.28 -6.06
C LEU A 42 -14.99 -14.85 -6.41
N GLY A 43 -14.65 -16.06 -5.96
CA GLY A 43 -13.33 -16.65 -6.15
C GLY A 43 -12.22 -15.95 -5.34
N ILE A 44 -12.59 -15.28 -4.23
CA ILE A 44 -11.65 -14.55 -3.38
C ILE A 44 -11.27 -15.42 -2.18
N THR A 45 -9.97 -15.59 -1.94
CA THR A 45 -9.47 -16.34 -0.79
C THR A 45 -9.40 -15.45 0.46
N PRO A 46 -10.11 -15.80 1.55
CA PRO A 46 -10.00 -15.05 2.80
C PRO A 46 -8.67 -15.35 3.51
N SER A 47 -8.02 -14.30 3.98
CA SER A 47 -6.84 -14.35 4.85
C SER A 47 -7.08 -13.50 6.10
N LYS A 48 -6.54 -13.92 7.24
CA LYS A 48 -6.76 -13.23 8.51
C LYS A 48 -5.47 -12.96 9.24
N SER A 49 -5.45 -11.84 9.97
CA SER A 49 -4.37 -11.49 10.88
C SER A 49 -4.15 -12.58 11.93
N ARG A 50 -2.91 -12.76 12.36
CA ARG A 50 -2.58 -13.65 13.46
C ARG A 50 -3.20 -13.15 14.78
N PRO A 51 -3.66 -14.03 15.65
CA PRO A 51 -4.21 -13.61 16.96
C PRO A 51 -3.17 -12.80 17.74
N ARG A 52 -3.58 -11.66 18.30
CA ARG A 52 -2.78 -10.75 19.14
C ARG A 52 -1.55 -10.13 18.43
N VAL A 53 -1.52 -10.10 17.10
CA VAL A 53 -0.48 -9.42 16.32
C VAL A 53 -1.08 -8.16 15.72
N SER A 54 -0.80 -7.01 16.34
CA SER A 54 -1.40 -5.72 15.96
C SER A 54 -0.93 -5.17 14.61
N ASN A 55 0.27 -5.56 14.17
CA ASN A 55 0.88 -5.04 12.93
C ASN A 55 0.67 -5.95 11.71
N ASP A 56 -0.29 -6.86 11.76
CA ASP A 56 -0.62 -7.70 10.61
C ASP A 56 -1.57 -7.01 9.59
N ASN A 57 -2.16 -5.86 9.97
CA ASN A 57 -3.04 -5.10 9.06
C ASN A 57 -2.68 -3.59 8.97
N PRO A 58 -1.40 -3.23 8.82
CA PRO A 58 -0.95 -1.83 8.89
C PRO A 58 -1.46 -0.99 7.72
N TYR A 59 -1.71 -1.58 6.56
CA TYR A 59 -2.17 -0.85 5.37
C TYR A 59 -3.61 -0.38 5.51
N ALA A 60 -4.51 -1.22 6.03
CA ALA A 60 -5.89 -0.84 6.30
C ALA A 60 -5.95 0.24 7.40
N GLU A 61 -5.16 0.09 8.48
CA GLU A 61 -5.06 1.10 9.53
C GLU A 61 -4.54 2.45 9.00
N SER A 62 -3.53 2.43 8.13
CA SER A 62 -3.00 3.63 7.48
C SER A 62 -4.05 4.30 6.57
N LEU A 63 -4.83 3.50 5.83
CA LEU A 63 -5.92 4.01 5.00
C LEU A 63 -7.01 4.68 5.85
N PHE A 64 -7.45 4.03 6.94
CA PHE A 64 -8.43 4.61 7.86
C PHE A 64 -7.91 5.87 8.56
N LYS A 65 -6.62 5.91 8.89
CA LYS A 65 -5.99 7.14 9.39
C LYS A 65 -6.07 8.25 8.35
N THR A 66 -5.68 7.99 7.11
CA THR A 66 -5.79 8.97 6.02
C THR A 66 -7.23 9.47 5.85
N LEU A 67 -8.21 8.54 5.84
CA LEU A 67 -9.62 8.87 5.73
C LEU A 67 -10.10 9.81 6.84
N LYS A 68 -9.68 9.60 8.08
CA LYS A 68 -10.06 10.44 9.24
C LYS A 68 -9.45 11.84 9.22
N TYR A 69 -8.32 12.02 8.55
CA TYR A 69 -7.59 13.29 8.54
C TYR A 69 -7.72 14.08 7.23
N VAL A 70 -8.52 13.61 6.27
CA VAL A 70 -8.82 14.47 5.11
C VAL A 70 -9.65 15.68 5.53
N PRO A 71 -9.43 16.87 4.92
CA PRO A 71 -10.09 18.10 5.32
C PRO A 71 -11.63 18.04 5.32
N ASN A 72 -12.22 17.23 4.45
CA ASN A 72 -13.66 17.09 4.28
C ASN A 72 -14.26 15.92 5.09
N PHE A 73 -13.50 15.33 6.04
CA PHE A 73 -14.05 14.32 6.92
C PHE A 73 -15.11 14.92 7.84
N GLN A 74 -16.24 14.22 7.98
CA GLN A 74 -17.34 14.64 8.84
C GLN A 74 -17.33 13.83 10.15
N PRO A 75 -16.74 14.35 11.23
CA PRO A 75 -16.63 13.61 12.49
C PRO A 75 -17.98 13.38 13.16
N GLN A 76 -18.98 14.20 12.83
CA GLN A 76 -20.37 14.07 13.31
C GLN A 76 -21.16 12.97 12.58
N GLY A 77 -20.56 12.37 11.55
CA GLY A 77 -21.24 11.41 10.67
C GLY A 77 -22.01 12.08 9.53
N PHE A 78 -22.82 11.29 8.86
CA PHE A 78 -23.59 11.70 7.68
C PHE A 78 -25.08 11.64 7.99
N ALA A 79 -25.85 12.63 7.50
CA ALA A 79 -27.28 12.66 7.70
C ALA A 79 -28.03 11.51 7.00
N THR A 80 -27.51 11.06 5.86
CA THR A 80 -28.12 9.98 5.09
C THR A 80 -27.06 9.00 4.56
N LEU A 81 -27.51 7.75 4.29
CA LEU A 81 -26.67 6.75 3.64
C LEU A 81 -26.21 7.18 2.24
N THR A 82 -27.02 7.92 1.52
CA THR A 82 -26.67 8.45 0.19
C THR A 82 -25.55 9.46 0.28
N GLU A 83 -25.60 10.36 1.24
CA GLU A 83 -24.51 11.32 1.51
C GLU A 83 -23.21 10.61 1.86
N ALA A 84 -23.26 9.64 2.77
CA ALA A 84 -22.10 8.83 3.12
C ALA A 84 -21.47 8.13 1.90
N ARG A 85 -22.29 7.55 1.04
CA ARG A 85 -21.83 6.89 -0.19
C ARG A 85 -21.17 7.86 -1.17
N LEU A 86 -21.76 9.03 -1.36
CA LEU A 86 -21.19 10.07 -2.23
C LEU A 86 -19.84 10.57 -1.68
N TRP A 87 -19.75 10.75 -0.37
CA TRP A 87 -18.51 11.17 0.27
C TRP A 87 -17.42 10.10 0.09
N VAL A 88 -17.73 8.83 0.39
CA VAL A 88 -16.80 7.70 0.22
C VAL A 88 -16.34 7.59 -1.24
N LYS A 89 -17.25 7.72 -2.20
CA LYS A 89 -16.91 7.70 -3.63
C LYS A 89 -15.87 8.79 -3.98
N ARG A 90 -16.10 10.02 -3.55
CA ARG A 90 -15.16 11.13 -3.77
C ARG A 90 -13.82 10.89 -3.07
N PHE A 91 -13.84 10.35 -1.86
CA PHE A 91 -12.63 9.99 -1.13
C PHE A 91 -11.82 8.92 -1.88
N VAL A 92 -12.45 7.85 -2.34
CA VAL A 92 -11.78 6.78 -3.10
C VAL A 92 -11.19 7.30 -4.40
N GLU A 93 -11.93 8.15 -5.12
CA GLU A 93 -11.47 8.77 -6.36
C GLU A 93 -10.24 9.65 -6.13
N TRP A 94 -10.30 10.54 -5.13
CA TRP A 94 -9.17 11.36 -4.71
C TRP A 94 -7.98 10.50 -4.24
N TYR A 95 -8.22 9.51 -3.38
CA TYR A 95 -7.16 8.65 -2.85
C TYR A 95 -6.42 7.88 -3.95
N ASN A 96 -7.16 7.35 -4.89
CA ASN A 96 -6.58 6.55 -5.97
C ASN A 96 -5.85 7.39 -7.02
N ASN A 97 -6.34 8.60 -7.33
CA ASN A 97 -5.86 9.34 -8.49
C ASN A 97 -5.02 10.59 -8.13
N GLU A 98 -5.18 11.15 -6.92
CA GLU A 98 -4.52 12.39 -6.53
C GLU A 98 -3.59 12.22 -5.33
N HIS A 99 -3.99 11.42 -4.33
CA HIS A 99 -3.20 11.24 -3.11
C HIS A 99 -1.88 10.52 -3.40
N ARG A 100 -0.78 11.18 -3.04
CA ARG A 100 0.58 10.65 -3.23
C ARG A 100 1.06 9.95 -1.97
N HIS A 101 1.14 8.64 -2.01
CA HIS A 101 1.44 7.81 -0.86
C HIS A 101 2.95 7.65 -0.64
N SER A 102 3.44 8.01 0.55
CA SER A 102 4.88 7.94 0.87
C SER A 102 5.44 6.52 0.81
N GLY A 103 4.65 5.50 1.18
CA GLY A 103 5.03 4.09 1.14
C GLY A 103 5.28 3.54 -0.26
N ILE A 104 4.74 4.19 -1.30
CA ILE A 104 4.97 3.85 -2.71
C ILE A 104 5.72 4.98 -3.46
N ASN A 105 6.66 5.62 -2.79
CA ASN A 105 7.52 6.66 -3.36
C ASN A 105 6.75 7.86 -3.94
N TYR A 106 5.65 8.29 -3.28
CA TYR A 106 4.85 9.45 -3.67
C TYR A 106 4.25 9.38 -5.09
N VAL A 107 3.98 8.20 -5.58
CA VAL A 107 3.07 8.00 -6.71
C VAL A 107 1.65 7.81 -6.19
N THR A 108 0.64 7.87 -7.05
CA THR A 108 -0.73 7.56 -6.67
C THR A 108 -0.98 6.04 -6.73
N PRO A 109 -1.93 5.50 -5.96
CA PRO A 109 -2.33 4.10 -6.05
C PRO A 109 -2.66 3.66 -7.49
N SER A 110 -3.38 4.48 -8.25
CA SER A 110 -3.70 4.19 -9.65
C SER A 110 -2.45 4.11 -10.53
N GLN A 111 -1.49 5.03 -10.37
CA GLN A 111 -0.22 4.96 -11.10
C GLN A 111 0.53 3.67 -10.80
N ARG A 112 0.59 3.28 -9.51
CA ARG A 112 1.23 2.02 -9.09
C ARG A 112 0.51 0.81 -9.66
N HIS A 113 -0.82 0.78 -9.57
CA HIS A 113 -1.64 -0.33 -10.06
C HIS A 113 -1.52 -0.53 -11.58
N MET A 114 -1.46 0.55 -12.34
CA MET A 114 -1.32 0.52 -13.79
C MET A 114 0.14 0.34 -14.27
N GLY A 115 1.12 0.28 -13.36
CA GLY A 115 2.55 0.18 -13.69
C GLY A 115 3.15 1.44 -14.30
N LEU A 116 2.48 2.59 -14.17
CA LEU A 116 2.96 3.89 -14.65
C LEU A 116 3.97 4.54 -13.69
N ASP A 117 4.09 4.02 -12.49
CA ASP A 117 4.99 4.50 -11.45
C ASP A 117 6.47 4.40 -11.84
N GLN A 118 6.86 3.39 -12.60
CA GLN A 118 8.24 3.22 -13.08
C GLN A 118 8.73 4.45 -13.85
N GLU A 119 7.93 4.92 -14.80
CA GLU A 119 8.26 6.11 -15.59
C GLU A 119 8.30 7.38 -14.74
N VAL A 120 7.36 7.53 -13.81
CA VAL A 120 7.34 8.66 -12.87
C VAL A 120 8.58 8.67 -11.97
N LEU A 121 8.99 7.50 -11.46
CA LEU A 121 10.15 7.36 -10.59
C LEU A 121 11.45 7.60 -11.37
N ARG A 122 11.55 7.11 -12.60
CA ARG A 122 12.68 7.37 -13.49
C ARG A 122 12.87 8.87 -13.73
N LYS A 123 11.81 9.59 -14.10
CA LYS A 123 11.86 11.05 -14.31
C LYS A 123 12.26 11.79 -13.03
N ARG A 124 11.74 11.39 -11.86
CA ARG A 124 12.16 11.98 -10.59
C ARG A 124 13.63 11.77 -10.30
N LYS A 125 14.14 10.55 -10.51
CA LYS A 125 15.56 10.25 -10.35
C LYS A 125 16.41 11.17 -11.21
N GLU A 126 16.10 11.33 -12.47
CA GLU A 126 16.81 12.21 -13.39
C GLU A 126 16.83 13.68 -12.91
N VAL A 127 15.68 14.19 -12.44
CA VAL A 127 15.58 15.56 -11.90
C VAL A 127 16.47 15.74 -10.67
N TYR A 128 16.46 14.75 -9.76
CA TYR A 128 17.27 14.81 -8.54
C TYR A 128 18.77 14.70 -8.84
N GLU A 129 19.19 13.85 -9.76
CA GLU A 129 20.60 13.76 -10.15
C GLU A 129 21.09 15.05 -10.83
N LYS A 130 20.31 15.64 -11.73
CA LYS A 130 20.62 16.96 -12.30
C LYS A 130 20.69 18.07 -11.25
N ALA A 131 19.82 18.02 -10.24
CA ALA A 131 19.87 19.00 -9.14
C ALA A 131 21.12 18.81 -8.26
N LYS A 132 21.54 17.56 -8.04
CA LYS A 132 22.76 17.23 -7.31
C LYS A 132 24.01 17.69 -8.07
N GLU A 133 24.05 17.51 -9.39
CA GLU A 133 25.14 18.01 -10.23
C GLU A 133 25.32 19.54 -10.12
N ARG A 134 24.20 20.29 -10.02
CA ARG A 134 24.24 21.76 -9.89
C ARG A 134 24.58 22.25 -8.47
N HIS A 135 24.25 21.47 -7.44
CA HIS A 135 24.37 21.83 -6.04
C HIS A 135 24.86 20.64 -5.20
N PRO A 136 26.07 20.11 -5.45
CA PRO A 136 26.56 18.91 -4.77
C PRO A 136 26.65 19.07 -3.24
N GLU A 137 26.87 20.29 -2.77
CA GLU A 137 26.94 20.63 -1.34
C GLU A 137 25.66 20.29 -0.56
N ARG A 138 24.48 20.25 -1.23
CA ARG A 138 23.18 19.91 -0.62
C ARG A 138 22.96 18.41 -0.49
N TRP A 139 23.77 17.60 -1.15
CA TRP A 139 23.54 16.17 -1.36
C TRP A 139 24.66 15.29 -0.82
N ALA A 140 25.29 15.70 0.31
CA ALA A 140 26.43 14.99 0.91
C ALA A 140 26.17 13.48 1.18
N LYS A 141 24.90 13.08 1.43
CA LYS A 141 24.50 11.68 1.66
C LYS A 141 23.88 11.01 0.42
N GLY A 142 23.97 11.64 -0.76
CA GLY A 142 23.32 11.17 -1.99
C GLY A 142 21.85 11.59 -2.12
N THR A 143 21.25 11.31 -3.28
CA THR A 143 19.85 11.59 -3.55
C THR A 143 18.94 10.53 -2.92
N ARG A 144 17.62 10.81 -2.83
CA ARG A 144 16.63 9.84 -2.38
C ARG A 144 16.60 8.64 -3.34
N ALA A 145 16.48 7.44 -2.79
CA ALA A 145 16.26 6.23 -3.58
C ALA A 145 14.86 6.25 -4.21
N TRP A 146 14.80 6.47 -5.51
CA TRP A 146 13.58 6.39 -6.32
C TRP A 146 13.50 5.02 -7.00
N SER A 147 13.71 3.94 -6.21
CA SER A 147 13.66 2.57 -6.71
C SER A 147 12.24 2.05 -6.72
N PHE A 148 11.92 1.28 -7.75
CA PHE A 148 10.72 0.48 -7.82
C PHE A 148 10.87 -0.75 -6.91
N SER A 149 9.82 -1.09 -6.16
CA SER A 149 9.73 -2.34 -5.42
C SER A 149 8.74 -3.26 -6.15
N GLU A 150 9.18 -4.46 -6.52
CA GLU A 150 8.31 -5.45 -7.17
C GLU A 150 7.36 -6.09 -6.17
N GLU A 151 7.82 -6.26 -4.93
CA GLU A 151 7.09 -6.93 -3.86
C GLU A 151 6.90 -6.01 -2.67
N GLU A 152 5.67 -5.96 -2.15
CA GLU A 152 5.33 -5.28 -0.91
C GLU A 152 4.81 -6.29 0.12
N TRP A 153 5.47 -6.35 1.25
CA TRP A 153 5.13 -7.29 2.31
C TRP A 153 4.18 -6.65 3.33
N LEU A 154 3.09 -7.32 3.63
CA LEU A 154 2.16 -6.89 4.68
C LEU A 154 2.82 -6.84 6.06
N ASN A 155 3.54 -7.89 6.40
CA ASN A 155 4.28 -8.02 7.65
C ASN A 155 5.38 -9.08 7.46
N PRO A 156 6.58 -8.67 7.00
CA PRO A 156 7.66 -9.62 6.78
C PRO A 156 8.00 -10.35 8.09
N ARG A 157 8.11 -11.67 8.05
CA ARG A 157 8.51 -12.45 9.22
C ARG A 157 9.88 -11.95 9.70
N GLN A 158 10.01 -11.72 10.99
CA GLN A 158 11.26 -11.26 11.64
C GLN A 158 12.51 -12.09 11.27
N GLU A 159 12.32 -13.34 10.86
CA GLU A 159 13.40 -14.20 10.36
C GLU A 159 14.07 -13.66 9.09
N ALA A 160 13.31 -13.05 8.18
CA ALA A 160 13.87 -12.45 6.96
C ALA A 160 14.69 -11.19 7.26
N GLU A 161 14.23 -10.36 8.19
CA GLU A 161 14.98 -9.20 8.66
C GLU A 161 16.22 -9.59 9.43
N THR A 162 16.14 -10.60 10.29
CA THR A 162 17.28 -11.11 11.07
C THR A 162 18.33 -11.70 10.15
N LYS A 163 17.95 -12.43 9.09
CA LYS A 163 18.88 -12.95 8.06
C LYS A 163 19.53 -11.80 7.26
N LYS A 164 18.77 -10.78 6.84
CA LYS A 164 19.32 -9.58 6.16
C LYS A 164 20.31 -8.85 7.06
N ARG A 165 19.97 -8.65 8.33
CA ARG A 165 20.82 -7.96 9.30
C ARG A 165 22.09 -8.75 9.63
N ARG A 166 22.01 -10.08 9.78
CA ARG A 166 23.17 -10.96 9.96
C ARG A 166 24.09 -10.91 8.74
N LYS A 167 23.55 -11.03 7.53
CA LYS A 167 24.32 -10.98 6.28
C LYS A 167 25.03 -9.63 6.09
N SER A 168 24.38 -8.53 6.41
CA SER A 168 24.96 -7.18 6.38
C SER A 168 26.08 -7.00 7.41
N LEU A 169 25.93 -7.57 8.61
CA LEU A 169 26.96 -7.55 9.66
C LEU A 169 28.17 -8.42 9.31
N GLU A 170 27.94 -9.56 8.65
CA GLU A 170 29.03 -10.44 8.17
C GLU A 170 29.84 -9.77 7.06
N ILE A 171 29.18 -9.07 6.13
CA ILE A 171 29.85 -8.31 5.07
C ILE A 171 30.75 -7.23 5.69
N LYS A 172 30.20 -6.41 6.59
CA LYS A 172 30.95 -5.36 7.29
C LYS A 172 32.13 -5.90 8.13
N ARG A 173 31.98 -7.10 8.74
CA ARG A 173 33.06 -7.75 9.49
C ARG A 173 34.18 -8.28 8.57
N LYS A 174 33.85 -8.69 7.34
CA LYS A 174 34.84 -9.12 6.36
C LYS A 174 35.62 -7.93 5.80
N GLU A 175 34.93 -6.83 5.52
CA GLU A 175 35.55 -5.57 5.05
C GLU A 175 36.54 -5.00 6.08
N ASN A 176 36.20 -5.02 7.38
CA ASN A 176 37.06 -4.53 8.46
C ASN A 176 38.22 -5.49 8.85
N ARG A 177 38.31 -6.67 8.24
CA ARG A 177 39.42 -7.62 8.48
C ARG A 177 40.51 -7.60 7.38
N VAL A 178 40.24 -6.91 6.29
CA VAL A 178 41.12 -6.83 5.11
C VAL A 178 41.83 -5.45 5.01
N GLY A 179 41.51 -4.52 5.92
CA GLY A 179 42.22 -3.27 6.11
C GLY A 179 43.05 -3.29 7.40
#